data_1543dc6e669afa1f46ab680c4aef0ad7
#
_entry.id   1543dc6e669afa1f46ab680c4aef0ad7
#
_cell.length_a   1.000
_cell.length_b   1.000
_cell.length_c   1.000
_cell.angle_alpha   90.00
_cell.angle_beta   90.00
_cell.angle_gamma   90.00
#
_symmetry.space_group_name_H-M   'P 1'
#
loop_
_entity.id
_entity.type
_entity.pdbx_description
1 polymer ?
#
loop_
_entity_poly.entity_id
_entity_poly.type
_entity_poly.pdbx_seq_one_letter_code
_entity_poly.pdbx_strand_id
1 'polypeptide(L)'
;MTNVIDLRHYGHESLPDDFRQMLIDVHADAYADAMDLEFNRKFPWFVDHWSQMVGFTCVVAFEDGEPTGFAYGAPLQPGREWWRSTPYEPSNGYTATYAVSEVMVRPNWRKQGIAEQLHEALLAERAEDLAVLLVDTTHPKVQELYATWGYKKVGEQQPFADSPLYAVMVKALRS
;
A
#
# COMPACT_ATOMS: atom_id res chain seq x y z
N MET A 1 -7.76 -14.05 25.73
CA MET A 1 -8.63 -13.03 25.12
C MET A 1 -8.07 -12.62 23.77
N THR A 2 -8.91 -12.66 22.76
CA THR A 2 -8.53 -12.19 21.45
C THR A 2 -8.63 -10.67 21.46
N ASN A 3 -7.53 -9.98 21.14
CA ASN A 3 -7.56 -8.52 21.02
C ASN A 3 -8.37 -8.14 19.80
N VAL A 4 -9.25 -7.15 19.94
CA VAL A 4 -10.07 -6.68 18.83
C VAL A 4 -9.33 -5.60 18.08
N ILE A 5 -9.14 -5.82 16.78
CA ILE A 5 -8.54 -4.84 15.89
C ILE A 5 -9.67 -4.01 15.27
N ASP A 6 -9.61 -2.70 15.45
CA ASP A 6 -10.56 -1.75 14.89
C ASP A 6 -9.94 -1.17 13.59
N LEU A 7 -10.66 -1.27 12.49
CA LEU A 7 -10.22 -0.73 11.20
C LEU A 7 -10.97 0.57 10.92
N ARG A 8 -10.25 1.67 10.74
CA ARG A 8 -10.84 2.97 10.45
C ARG A 8 -10.45 3.44 9.05
N HIS A 9 -11.42 3.94 8.32
CA HIS A 9 -11.27 4.39 6.93
C HIS A 9 -11.16 5.91 6.85
N TYR A 10 -10.21 6.40 6.06
CA TYR A 10 -9.98 7.82 5.83
C TYR A 10 -9.94 8.09 4.34
N GLY A 11 -10.56 9.17 3.89
CA GLY A 11 -10.53 9.61 2.51
C GLY A 11 -9.84 10.95 2.35
N HIS A 12 -9.53 11.32 1.12
CA HIS A 12 -8.85 12.57 0.78
C HIS A 12 -9.44 13.81 1.47
N GLU A 13 -10.76 13.87 1.61
CA GLU A 13 -11.45 15.04 2.17
C GLU A 13 -11.75 14.93 3.67
N SER A 14 -11.37 13.85 4.33
CA SER A 14 -11.75 13.56 5.71
C SER A 14 -10.56 13.18 6.59
N LEU A 15 -9.38 13.73 6.31
CA LEU A 15 -8.17 13.41 7.08
C LEU A 15 -8.16 14.20 8.39
N PRO A 16 -8.00 13.54 9.57
CA PRO A 16 -7.85 14.26 10.84
C PRO A 16 -6.50 14.99 10.91
N ASP A 17 -6.41 15.97 11.81
CA ASP A 17 -5.20 16.80 11.95
C ASP A 17 -3.96 15.97 12.31
N ASP A 18 -4.12 14.89 13.07
CA ASP A 18 -3.02 14.01 13.49
C ASP A 18 -2.71 12.88 12.50
N PHE A 19 -3.40 12.83 11.35
CA PHE A 19 -3.26 11.74 10.38
C PHE A 19 -1.81 11.56 9.92
N ARG A 20 -1.17 12.66 9.50
CA ARG A 20 0.19 12.62 8.99
C ARG A 20 1.16 12.06 10.02
N GLN A 21 1.10 12.56 11.24
CA GLN A 21 2.01 12.13 12.30
C GLN A 21 1.76 10.68 12.70
N MET A 22 0.50 10.26 12.71
CA MET A 22 0.14 8.87 13.00
C MET A 22 0.81 7.88 12.03
N LEU A 23 0.77 8.17 10.74
CA LEU A 23 1.42 7.32 9.74
C LEU A 23 2.95 7.37 9.86
N ILE A 24 3.52 8.54 10.10
CA ILE A 24 4.96 8.70 10.29
C ILE A 24 5.44 7.88 11.49
N ASP A 25 4.70 7.88 12.59
CA ASP A 25 5.07 7.14 13.79
C ASP A 25 5.03 5.62 13.56
N VAL A 26 4.02 5.13 12.84
CA VAL A 26 3.94 3.70 12.48
C VAL A 26 5.11 3.31 11.57
N HIS A 27 5.41 4.14 10.58
CA HIS A 27 6.52 3.89 9.66
C HIS A 27 7.87 3.86 10.40
N ALA A 28 8.09 4.82 11.31
CA ALA A 28 9.33 4.89 12.07
C ALA A 28 9.54 3.62 12.90
N ASP A 29 8.49 3.07 13.50
CA ASP A 29 8.55 1.81 14.24
C ASP A 29 8.78 0.62 13.30
N ALA A 30 8.06 0.56 12.20
CA ALA A 30 8.16 -0.54 11.23
C ALA A 30 9.55 -0.63 10.57
N TYR A 31 10.21 0.52 10.38
CA TYR A 31 11.51 0.61 9.72
C TYR A 31 12.61 1.11 10.67
N ALA A 32 12.48 0.86 11.98
CA ALA A 32 13.41 1.38 12.98
C ALA A 32 14.88 1.04 12.66
N ASP A 33 15.14 -0.16 12.12
CA ASP A 33 16.49 -0.61 11.79
C ASP A 33 17.01 -0.09 10.44
N ALA A 34 16.17 0.61 9.67
CA ALA A 34 16.50 1.06 8.32
C ALA A 34 16.25 2.57 8.10
N MET A 35 16.04 3.35 9.17
CA MET A 35 15.79 4.78 9.07
C MET A 35 17.01 5.59 8.65
N ASP A 36 18.21 4.99 8.67
CA ASP A 36 19.41 5.62 8.12
C ASP A 36 19.44 5.63 6.60
N LEU A 37 18.59 4.83 5.94
CA LEU A 37 18.46 4.85 4.49
C LEU A 37 17.69 6.09 4.05
N GLU A 38 18.27 6.86 3.14
CA GLU A 38 17.66 8.11 2.68
C GLU A 38 16.26 7.91 2.12
N PHE A 39 16.05 6.83 1.38
CA PHE A 39 14.72 6.53 0.81
C PHE A 39 13.65 6.39 1.89
N ASN A 40 13.98 5.71 3.00
CA ASN A 40 13.02 5.54 4.11
C ASN A 40 12.76 6.85 4.85
N ARG A 41 13.75 7.75 4.91
CA ARG A 41 13.57 9.07 5.53
C ARG A 41 12.67 10.01 4.71
N LYS A 42 12.40 9.67 3.46
CA LYS A 42 11.50 10.43 2.59
C LYS A 42 10.02 10.10 2.81
N PHE A 43 9.70 9.19 3.72
CA PHE A 43 8.33 8.77 3.93
C PHE A 43 7.36 9.94 4.20
N PRO A 44 7.70 10.96 5.02
CA PRO A 44 6.80 12.09 5.21
C PRO A 44 6.44 12.80 3.90
N TRP A 45 7.38 12.90 2.96
CA TRP A 45 7.11 13.45 1.63
C TRP A 45 6.10 12.58 0.87
N PHE A 46 6.23 11.25 0.96
CA PHE A 46 5.30 10.34 0.29
C PHE A 46 3.90 10.45 0.88
N VAL A 47 3.77 10.56 2.20
CA VAL A 47 2.45 10.77 2.83
C VAL A 47 1.81 12.05 2.31
N ASP A 48 2.57 13.15 2.28
CA ASP A 48 2.07 14.44 1.80
C ASP A 48 1.65 14.36 0.32
N HIS A 49 2.45 13.70 -0.49
CA HIS A 49 2.17 13.53 -1.92
C HIS A 49 0.90 12.70 -2.15
N TRP A 50 0.80 11.54 -1.51
CA TRP A 50 -0.32 10.62 -1.73
C TRP A 50 -1.62 11.13 -1.13
N SER A 51 -1.57 11.72 0.06
CA SER A 51 -2.78 12.16 0.75
C SER A 51 -3.51 13.31 0.03
N GLN A 52 -2.81 14.00 -0.87
CA GLN A 52 -3.39 15.08 -1.68
C GLN A 52 -4.00 14.59 -2.98
N MET A 53 -3.82 13.32 -3.33
CA MET A 53 -4.34 12.78 -4.59
C MET A 53 -5.85 12.58 -4.52
N VAL A 54 -6.54 12.94 -5.59
CA VAL A 54 -7.98 12.68 -5.71
C VAL A 54 -8.22 11.17 -5.63
N GLY A 55 -9.16 10.78 -4.78
CA GLY A 55 -9.47 9.36 -4.59
C GLY A 55 -8.56 8.64 -3.61
N PHE A 56 -7.63 9.34 -2.97
CA PHE A 56 -6.79 8.76 -1.91
C PHE A 56 -7.67 8.17 -0.82
N THR A 57 -7.34 6.94 -0.41
CA THR A 57 -7.97 6.28 0.73
C THR A 57 -6.91 5.61 1.59
N CYS A 58 -7.20 5.53 2.89
CA CYS A 58 -6.32 4.89 3.87
C CYS A 58 -7.16 4.12 4.86
N VAL A 59 -6.68 2.95 5.27
CA VAL A 59 -7.25 2.19 6.37
C VAL A 59 -6.18 2.09 7.45
N VAL A 60 -6.53 2.41 8.68
CA VAL A 60 -5.62 2.29 9.84
C VAL A 60 -6.20 1.27 10.81
N ALA A 61 -5.37 0.35 11.25
CA ALA A 61 -5.73 -0.64 12.27
C ALA A 61 -5.37 -0.09 13.65
N PHE A 62 -6.30 -0.22 14.60
CA PHE A 62 -6.11 0.21 15.98
C PHE A 62 -6.34 -0.96 16.92
N GLU A 63 -5.55 -1.03 17.98
CA GLU A 63 -5.77 -1.92 19.11
C GLU A 63 -5.77 -1.06 20.36
N ASP A 64 -6.88 -1.03 21.10
CA ASP A 64 -7.04 -0.21 22.30
C ASP A 64 -6.68 1.27 22.05
N GLY A 65 -7.08 1.79 20.88
CA GLY A 65 -6.83 3.18 20.51
C GLY A 65 -5.42 3.46 19.99
N GLU A 66 -4.53 2.46 19.91
CA GLU A 66 -3.19 2.62 19.42
C GLU A 66 -3.09 2.17 17.94
N PRO A 67 -2.55 3.01 17.04
CA PRO A 67 -2.35 2.59 15.65
C PRO A 67 -1.32 1.47 15.56
N THR A 68 -1.68 0.34 14.94
CA THR A 68 -0.82 -0.83 14.80
C THR A 68 -0.30 -1.03 13.39
N GLY A 69 -0.97 -0.46 12.40
CA GLY A 69 -0.60 -0.56 11.00
C GLY A 69 -1.54 0.23 10.12
N PHE A 70 -1.19 0.33 8.84
CA PHE A 70 -2.04 1.03 7.88
C PHE A 70 -1.80 0.51 6.47
N ALA A 71 -2.76 0.81 5.59
CA ALA A 71 -2.62 0.65 4.15
C ALA A 71 -3.21 1.88 3.48
N TYR A 72 -2.56 2.39 2.44
CA TYR A 72 -3.11 3.49 1.67
C TYR A 72 -2.78 3.39 0.20
N GLY A 73 -3.54 4.12 -0.59
CA GLY A 73 -3.32 4.22 -2.02
C GLY A 73 -4.27 5.24 -2.65
N ALA A 74 -4.23 5.28 -3.97
CA ALA A 74 -5.09 6.16 -4.75
C ALA A 74 -5.24 5.61 -6.17
N PRO A 75 -6.31 6.00 -6.90
CA PRO A 75 -6.43 5.63 -8.31
C PRO A 75 -5.35 6.32 -9.13
N LEU A 76 -4.82 5.61 -10.12
CA LEU A 76 -3.85 6.15 -11.07
C LEU A 76 -4.59 6.77 -12.25
N GLN A 77 -4.05 7.87 -12.77
CA GLN A 77 -4.62 8.52 -13.95
C GLN A 77 -4.49 7.62 -15.18
N PRO A 78 -5.48 7.62 -16.09
CA PRO A 78 -5.37 6.86 -17.34
C PRO A 78 -4.09 7.20 -18.09
N GLY A 79 -3.36 6.18 -18.50
CA GLY A 79 -2.07 6.31 -19.18
C GLY A 79 -0.87 6.33 -18.24
N ARG A 80 -1.08 6.41 -16.93
CA ARG A 80 -0.01 6.45 -15.92
C ARG A 80 0.01 5.23 -15.00
N GLU A 81 -0.71 4.19 -15.36
CA GLU A 81 -0.75 2.96 -14.56
C GLU A 81 0.65 2.31 -14.55
N TRP A 82 1.08 1.87 -13.39
CA TRP A 82 2.44 1.34 -13.21
C TRP A 82 2.74 0.10 -14.05
N TRP A 83 1.72 -0.69 -14.39
CA TRP A 83 1.91 -1.88 -15.22
C TRP A 83 2.17 -1.54 -16.70
N ARG A 84 2.00 -0.30 -17.14
CA ARG A 84 2.23 0.07 -18.54
C ARG A 84 3.69 -0.01 -18.98
N SER A 85 4.62 0.04 -18.01
CA SER A 85 6.04 -0.15 -18.29
C SER A 85 6.43 -1.62 -18.48
N THR A 86 5.47 -2.53 -18.35
CA THR A 86 5.66 -3.98 -18.42
C THR A 86 4.92 -4.54 -19.64
N PRO A 87 5.15 -5.83 -20.01
CA PRO A 87 4.39 -6.47 -21.08
C PRO A 87 2.93 -6.77 -20.78
N TYR A 88 2.46 -6.44 -19.56
CA TYR A 88 1.10 -6.77 -19.13
C TYR A 88 0.05 -6.03 -19.98
N GLU A 89 -0.98 -6.76 -20.40
CA GLU A 89 -2.12 -6.20 -21.12
C GLU A 89 -3.41 -6.61 -20.39
N PRO A 90 -4.18 -5.62 -19.87
CA PRO A 90 -5.46 -5.94 -19.22
C PRO A 90 -6.46 -6.55 -20.20
N SER A 91 -7.27 -7.47 -19.71
CA SER A 91 -8.32 -8.10 -20.51
C SER A 91 -9.44 -7.12 -20.81
N ASN A 92 -9.97 -7.16 -22.05
CA ASN A 92 -11.20 -6.44 -22.43
C ASN A 92 -11.19 -4.93 -22.17
N GLY A 93 -10.01 -4.31 -22.14
CA GLY A 93 -9.93 -2.85 -21.91
C GLY A 93 -10.20 -2.41 -20.48
N TYR A 94 -10.21 -3.32 -19.52
CA TYR A 94 -10.39 -3.00 -18.10
C TYR A 94 -9.08 -2.46 -17.52
N THR A 95 -8.87 -1.16 -17.65
CA THR A 95 -7.61 -0.50 -17.32
C THR A 95 -7.65 0.37 -16.07
N ALA A 96 -8.85 0.65 -15.52
CA ALA A 96 -8.96 1.46 -14.31
C ALA A 96 -8.21 0.80 -13.16
N THR A 97 -7.18 1.48 -12.64
CA THR A 97 -6.24 0.90 -11.69
C THR A 97 -6.15 1.71 -10.41
N TYR A 98 -6.25 1.01 -9.28
CA TYR A 98 -5.96 1.55 -7.95
C TYR A 98 -4.55 1.13 -7.55
N ALA A 99 -3.71 2.10 -7.20
CA ALA A 99 -2.35 1.83 -6.73
C ALA A 99 -2.34 1.68 -5.22
N VAL A 100 -1.93 0.52 -4.73
CA VAL A 100 -1.68 0.28 -3.31
C VAL A 100 -0.24 0.74 -3.05
N SER A 101 -0.08 1.91 -2.40
CA SER A 101 1.24 2.49 -2.20
C SER A 101 1.96 1.89 -1.00
N GLU A 102 1.24 1.72 0.12
CA GLU A 102 1.84 1.22 1.35
C GLU A 102 0.90 0.26 2.06
N VAL A 103 1.47 -0.81 2.59
CA VAL A 103 0.84 -1.70 3.58
C VAL A 103 1.92 -1.99 4.62
N MET A 104 1.70 -1.60 5.87
CA MET A 104 2.70 -1.88 6.91
C MET A 104 2.05 -2.09 8.28
N VAL A 105 2.72 -2.88 9.10
CA VAL A 105 2.29 -3.21 10.47
C VAL A 105 3.50 -3.07 11.38
N ARG A 106 3.28 -2.49 12.57
CA ARG A 106 4.33 -2.39 13.59
C ARG A 106 4.85 -3.78 13.96
N PRO A 107 6.14 -3.93 14.27
CA PRO A 107 6.74 -5.25 14.52
C PRO A 107 5.99 -6.11 15.54
N ASN A 108 5.51 -5.52 16.63
CA ASN A 108 4.83 -6.26 17.69
C ASN A 108 3.47 -6.85 17.28
N TRP A 109 2.92 -6.40 16.14
CA TRP A 109 1.63 -6.87 15.63
C TRP A 109 1.74 -7.68 14.35
N ARG A 110 2.98 -7.99 13.91
CA ARG A 110 3.21 -8.81 12.70
C ARG A 110 2.78 -10.25 12.92
N LYS A 111 2.52 -10.97 11.83
CA LYS A 111 2.11 -12.39 11.81
C LYS A 111 0.77 -12.67 12.50
N GLN A 112 -0.09 -11.67 12.58
CA GLN A 112 -1.43 -11.79 13.15
C GLN A 112 -2.53 -11.58 12.11
N GLY A 113 -2.18 -11.49 10.83
CA GLY A 113 -3.14 -11.29 9.74
C GLY A 113 -3.61 -9.86 9.57
N ILE A 114 -3.02 -8.89 10.27
CA ILE A 114 -3.46 -7.48 10.21
C ILE A 114 -3.18 -6.88 8.82
N ALA A 115 -2.02 -7.17 8.22
CA ALA A 115 -1.70 -6.67 6.90
C ALA A 115 -2.72 -7.10 5.85
N GLU A 116 -3.14 -8.37 5.88
CA GLU A 116 -4.16 -8.88 4.98
C GLU A 116 -5.50 -8.20 5.21
N GLN A 117 -5.90 -8.03 6.48
CA GLN A 117 -7.14 -7.34 6.81
C GLN A 117 -7.13 -5.88 6.31
N LEU A 118 -6.02 -5.19 6.49
CA LEU A 118 -5.85 -3.81 6.00
C LEU A 118 -5.98 -3.76 4.48
N HIS A 119 -5.31 -4.65 3.79
CA HIS A 119 -5.33 -4.73 2.34
C HIS A 119 -6.74 -5.03 1.81
N GLU A 120 -7.40 -6.02 2.39
CA GLU A 120 -8.77 -6.37 1.99
C GLU A 120 -9.73 -5.21 2.24
N ALA A 121 -9.63 -4.55 3.40
CA ALA A 121 -10.48 -3.40 3.71
C ALA A 121 -10.23 -2.23 2.76
N LEU A 122 -8.97 -1.99 2.38
CA LEU A 122 -8.63 -0.92 1.44
C LEU A 122 -9.28 -1.13 0.07
N LEU A 123 -9.34 -2.37 -0.38
CA LEU A 123 -9.85 -2.69 -1.73
C LEU A 123 -11.34 -3.03 -1.75
N ALA A 124 -11.97 -3.29 -0.60
CA ALA A 124 -13.33 -3.81 -0.52
C ALA A 124 -14.39 -2.94 -1.22
N GLU A 125 -14.21 -1.64 -1.20
CA GLU A 125 -15.18 -0.70 -1.78
C GLU A 125 -14.66 -0.01 -3.04
N ARG A 126 -13.54 -0.49 -3.62
CA ARG A 126 -12.98 0.12 -4.82
C ARG A 126 -13.72 -0.34 -6.06
N ALA A 127 -13.94 0.61 -6.97
CA ALA A 127 -14.64 0.38 -8.24
C ALA A 127 -13.69 0.13 -9.41
N GLU A 128 -12.38 0.27 -9.20
CA GLU A 128 -11.39 0.04 -10.24
C GLU A 128 -11.37 -1.42 -10.69
N ASP A 129 -10.84 -1.66 -11.89
CA ASP A 129 -10.75 -3.01 -12.47
C ASP A 129 -9.56 -3.79 -11.91
N LEU A 130 -8.49 -3.08 -11.56
CA LEU A 130 -7.20 -3.64 -11.17
C LEU A 130 -6.67 -2.93 -9.94
N ALA A 131 -5.89 -3.69 -9.13
CA ALA A 131 -4.99 -3.13 -8.13
C ALA A 131 -3.56 -3.40 -8.57
N VAL A 132 -2.66 -2.46 -8.33
CA VAL A 132 -1.22 -2.61 -8.62
C VAL A 132 -0.42 -2.22 -7.39
N LEU A 133 0.69 -2.92 -7.15
CA LEU A 133 1.62 -2.55 -6.10
C LEU A 133 3.05 -2.87 -6.54
N LEU A 134 4.00 -2.30 -5.80
CA LEU A 134 5.43 -2.51 -6.03
C LEU A 134 6.02 -3.21 -4.81
N VAL A 135 6.83 -4.25 -5.06
CA VAL A 135 7.53 -4.99 -4.00
C VAL A 135 9.02 -4.96 -4.30
N ASP A 136 9.82 -4.60 -3.30
CA ASP A 136 11.28 -4.65 -3.40
C ASP A 136 11.73 -6.06 -3.80
N THR A 137 12.47 -6.17 -4.90
CA THR A 137 12.89 -7.48 -5.42
C THR A 137 13.83 -8.25 -4.50
N THR A 138 14.40 -7.56 -3.49
CA THR A 138 15.23 -8.22 -2.48
C THR A 138 14.41 -8.91 -1.38
N HIS A 139 13.07 -8.82 -1.44
CA HIS A 139 12.17 -9.44 -0.46
C HIS A 139 11.23 -10.45 -1.13
N PRO A 140 11.75 -11.63 -1.57
CA PRO A 140 10.91 -12.60 -2.30
C PRO A 140 9.75 -13.14 -1.47
N LYS A 141 9.90 -13.23 -0.13
CA LYS A 141 8.80 -13.69 0.73
C LYS A 141 7.62 -12.74 0.72
N VAL A 142 7.85 -11.43 0.55
CA VAL A 142 6.79 -10.44 0.43
C VAL A 142 6.05 -10.63 -0.89
N GLN A 143 6.78 -10.91 -1.97
CA GLN A 143 6.15 -11.24 -3.26
C GLN A 143 5.26 -12.48 -3.14
N GLU A 144 5.75 -13.52 -2.45
CA GLU A 144 4.97 -14.74 -2.21
C GLU A 144 3.69 -14.44 -1.42
N LEU A 145 3.78 -13.58 -0.41
CA LEU A 145 2.63 -13.18 0.39
C LEU A 145 1.57 -12.50 -0.49
N TYR A 146 1.96 -11.53 -1.30
CA TYR A 146 1.01 -10.85 -2.18
C TYR A 146 0.43 -11.80 -3.23
N ALA A 147 1.21 -12.78 -3.68
CA ALA A 147 0.70 -13.81 -4.58
C ALA A 147 -0.46 -14.59 -3.92
N THR A 148 -0.37 -14.84 -2.61
CA THR A 148 -1.47 -15.51 -1.89
C THR A 148 -2.73 -14.65 -1.81
N TRP A 149 -2.59 -13.32 -1.98
CA TRP A 149 -3.72 -12.38 -1.99
C TRP A 149 -4.27 -12.13 -3.41
N GLY A 150 -3.76 -12.86 -4.40
CA GLY A 150 -4.26 -12.79 -5.76
C GLY A 150 -3.44 -11.93 -6.72
N TYR A 151 -2.29 -11.43 -6.31
CA TYR A 151 -1.41 -10.65 -7.17
C TYR A 151 -0.54 -11.54 -8.04
N LYS A 152 -0.18 -11.02 -9.22
CA LYS A 152 0.72 -11.68 -10.16
C LYS A 152 1.81 -10.70 -10.57
N LYS A 153 3.07 -11.13 -10.53
CA LYS A 153 4.19 -10.32 -11.01
C LYS A 153 4.12 -10.19 -12.54
N VAL A 154 4.16 -8.97 -13.03
CA VAL A 154 4.05 -8.68 -14.47
C VAL A 154 5.30 -8.00 -15.04
N GLY A 155 6.23 -7.56 -14.21
CA GLY A 155 7.48 -6.94 -14.64
C GLY A 155 8.21 -6.32 -13.47
N GLU A 156 9.16 -5.44 -13.78
CA GLU A 156 9.97 -4.75 -12.78
C GLU A 156 10.15 -3.29 -13.17
N GLN A 157 10.33 -2.40 -12.17
CA GLN A 157 10.65 -0.99 -12.41
C GLN A 157 11.42 -0.38 -11.25
N GLN A 158 12.16 0.69 -11.55
CA GLN A 158 12.84 1.50 -10.56
C GLN A 158 12.35 2.94 -10.72
N PRO A 159 11.34 3.39 -9.91
CA PRO A 159 10.70 4.70 -10.14
C PRO A 159 11.59 5.90 -9.81
N PHE A 160 12.57 5.72 -8.91
CA PHE A 160 13.50 6.79 -8.52
C PHE A 160 14.92 6.26 -8.54
N ALA A 161 15.91 7.15 -8.78
CA ALA A 161 17.31 6.75 -8.85
C ALA A 161 17.83 6.12 -7.54
N ASP A 162 17.28 6.57 -6.40
CA ASP A 162 17.66 6.08 -5.08
C ASP A 162 16.71 5.02 -4.53
N SER A 163 15.72 4.59 -5.31
CA SER A 163 14.80 3.53 -4.89
C SER A 163 15.37 2.16 -5.19
N PRO A 164 14.86 1.10 -4.51
CA PRO A 164 15.11 -0.27 -4.95
C PRO A 164 14.53 -0.56 -6.33
N LEU A 165 14.95 -1.68 -6.92
CA LEU A 165 14.26 -2.26 -8.06
C LEU A 165 13.03 -2.99 -7.54
N TYR A 166 11.85 -2.65 -8.07
CA TYR A 166 10.58 -3.22 -7.61
C TYR A 166 10.00 -4.22 -8.59
N ALA A 167 9.42 -5.29 -8.07
CA ALA A 167 8.51 -6.13 -8.83
C ALA A 167 7.17 -5.40 -8.96
N VAL A 168 6.64 -5.31 -10.17
CA VAL A 168 5.29 -4.79 -10.42
C VAL A 168 4.32 -5.95 -10.33
N MET A 169 3.34 -5.86 -9.42
CA MET A 169 2.36 -6.92 -9.20
C MET A 169 0.94 -6.39 -9.41
N VAL A 170 0.12 -7.15 -10.10
CA VAL A 170 -1.25 -6.76 -10.47
C VAL A 170 -2.24 -7.80 -9.98
N LYS A 171 -3.37 -7.30 -9.46
CA LYS A 171 -4.50 -8.12 -9.05
C LYS A 171 -5.76 -7.66 -9.79
N ALA A 172 -6.49 -8.60 -10.39
CA ALA A 172 -7.78 -8.29 -10.99
C ALA A 172 -8.82 -8.12 -9.88
N LEU A 173 -9.54 -7.01 -9.88
CA LEU A 173 -10.62 -6.73 -8.93
C LEU A 173 -11.98 -7.10 -9.50
N ARG A 174 -12.05 -7.29 -10.82
CA ARG A 174 -13.24 -7.73 -11.54
C ARG A 174 -12.96 -8.99 -12.33
N SER A 175 -13.90 -9.88 -12.34
CA SER A 175 -13.83 -11.11 -13.13
C SER A 175 -14.38 -10.89 -14.54
#